data_cfc6c39d64a1f2310b5f15d1e4f4f438
#
_entry.id   cfc6c39d64a1f2310b5f15d1e4f4f438
#
_cell.length_a   1.000
_cell.length_b   1.000
_cell.length_c   1.000
_cell.angle_alpha   90.00
_cell.angle_beta   90.00
_cell.angle_gamma   90.00
#
_symmetry.space_group_name_H-M   'P 1'
#
loop_
_entity.id
_entity.type
_entity.pdbx_description
1 polymer ?
#
loop_
_entity_poly.entity_id
_entity_poly.type
_entity_poly.pdbx_seq_one_letter_code
_entity_poly.pdbx_strand_id
1 'polypeptide(L)'
;TGNHPVETLLPMYHLDKAGFSFDIATLSGNPVKFEYWAMPTEDIEVTGLFSKYHQHFKSPLKLADVLSTELGDNSDYLGIFIPGGHGALIGLPASIEVKNLLEWAIAHDKFIISLCHGPAAFLSVERSDLFAGYKICAFPDTLDAQTPEIGYMPGHLTWKFGEQLKSIGFEIVNTDISGATCQDRKMLTGDSPLAGNALGQLAAKALLSEVSKELRHAGK
;
A
#
# COMPACT_ATOMS: atom_id res chain seq x y z
N THR A 1 -6.10 6.98 -14.89
CA THR A 1 -5.87 6.71 -13.47
C THR A 1 -4.62 5.86 -13.28
N GLY A 2 -4.04 5.85 -12.10
CA GLY A 2 -2.81 5.13 -11.79
C GLY A 2 -2.48 5.20 -10.30
N ASN A 3 -1.20 5.01 -9.97
CA ASN A 3 -0.68 5.21 -8.63
C ASN A 3 -0.52 6.71 -8.34
N HIS A 4 -0.96 7.13 -7.16
CA HIS A 4 -0.72 8.51 -6.73
C HIS A 4 0.77 8.66 -6.35
N PRO A 5 1.53 9.57 -6.98
CA PRO A 5 2.98 9.63 -6.78
C PRO A 5 3.40 9.97 -5.35
N VAL A 6 2.71 10.88 -4.67
CA VAL A 6 2.98 11.21 -3.26
C VAL A 6 2.78 10.00 -2.36
N GLU A 7 1.69 9.24 -2.57
CA GLU A 7 1.36 8.05 -1.79
C GLU A 7 2.33 6.91 -2.02
N THR A 8 2.95 6.85 -3.19
CA THR A 8 3.97 5.85 -3.51
C THR A 8 5.34 6.29 -3.00
N LEU A 9 5.75 7.51 -3.36
CA LEU A 9 7.15 7.94 -3.20
C LEU A 9 7.49 8.41 -1.79
N LEU A 10 6.58 9.06 -1.06
CA LEU A 10 6.88 9.51 0.31
C LEU A 10 7.10 8.35 1.29
N PRO A 11 6.24 7.31 1.35
CA PRO A 11 6.53 6.15 2.19
C PRO A 11 7.81 5.44 1.75
N MET A 12 8.03 5.26 0.44
CA MET A 12 9.25 4.66 -0.07
C MET A 12 10.50 5.47 0.32
N TYR A 13 10.43 6.80 0.29
CA TYR A 13 11.54 7.67 0.68
C TYR A 13 11.99 7.41 2.12
N HIS A 14 11.06 7.35 3.07
CA HIS A 14 11.39 7.07 4.46
C HIS A 14 11.96 5.67 4.68
N LEU A 15 11.43 4.69 3.98
CA LEU A 15 11.91 3.31 4.05
C LEU A 15 13.31 3.17 3.41
N ASP A 16 13.53 3.78 2.24
CA ASP A 16 14.83 3.81 1.58
C ASP A 16 15.89 4.49 2.45
N LYS A 17 15.53 5.62 3.06
CA LYS A 17 16.39 6.34 3.99
C LYS A 17 16.71 5.55 5.27
N ALA A 18 15.82 4.66 5.67
CA ALA A 18 16.04 3.72 6.77
C ALA A 18 16.87 2.49 6.38
N GLY A 19 17.27 2.37 5.11
CA GLY A 19 18.13 1.30 4.60
C GLY A 19 17.39 0.10 4.00
N PHE A 20 16.07 0.21 3.81
CA PHE A 20 15.29 -0.84 3.13
C PHE A 20 15.34 -0.67 1.62
N SER A 21 15.38 -1.77 0.90
CA SER A 21 15.27 -1.82 -0.55
C SER A 21 13.89 -2.33 -0.98
N PHE A 22 13.58 -2.17 -2.26
CA PHE A 22 12.28 -2.53 -2.82
C PHE A 22 12.44 -3.39 -4.06
N ASP A 23 11.65 -4.45 -4.12
CA ASP A 23 11.27 -5.08 -5.37
C ASP A 23 9.90 -4.57 -5.78
N ILE A 24 9.81 -4.01 -6.98
CA ILE A 24 8.60 -3.39 -7.49
C ILE A 24 7.93 -4.37 -8.45
N ALA A 25 6.69 -4.71 -8.17
CA ALA A 25 5.90 -5.61 -8.99
C ALA A 25 4.57 -4.99 -9.42
N THR A 26 4.10 -5.39 -10.58
CA THR A 26 2.73 -5.15 -11.06
C THR A 26 2.09 -6.49 -11.42
N LEU A 27 0.77 -6.53 -11.55
CA LEU A 27 0.07 -7.77 -11.90
C LEU A 27 0.57 -8.39 -13.20
N SER A 28 0.82 -7.55 -14.20
CA SER A 28 1.22 -7.99 -15.55
C SER A 28 2.72 -7.93 -15.82
N GLY A 29 3.52 -7.29 -14.96
CA GLY A 29 4.91 -6.91 -15.26
C GLY A 29 5.02 -5.67 -16.18
N ASN A 30 3.91 -5.05 -16.53
CA ASN A 30 3.92 -3.80 -17.30
C ASN A 30 4.36 -2.62 -16.44
N PRO A 31 4.88 -1.53 -17.05
CA PRO A 31 5.34 -0.35 -16.34
C PRO A 31 4.33 0.19 -15.34
N VAL A 32 4.81 0.63 -14.20
CA VAL A 32 3.99 1.31 -13.18
C VAL A 32 3.41 2.58 -13.79
N LYS A 33 2.10 2.74 -13.66
CA LYS A 33 1.40 3.92 -14.15
C LYS A 33 1.22 4.91 -13.00
N PHE A 34 1.78 6.09 -13.14
CA PHE A 34 1.61 7.19 -12.19
C PHE A 34 0.63 8.24 -12.71
N GLU A 35 -0.04 8.89 -11.80
CA GLU A 35 -0.81 10.10 -12.05
C GLU A 35 0.13 11.32 -11.99
N TYR A 36 0.83 11.58 -13.09
CA TYR A 36 1.90 12.58 -13.15
C TYR A 36 1.46 14.00 -12.83
N TRP A 37 0.18 14.32 -12.96
CA TRP A 37 -0.37 15.62 -12.56
C TRP A 37 -0.22 15.90 -11.06
N ALA A 38 -0.14 14.85 -10.24
CA ALA A 38 0.05 14.93 -8.80
C ALA A 38 1.51 14.77 -8.37
N MET A 39 2.47 14.74 -9.31
CA MET A 39 3.88 14.59 -9.00
C MET A 39 4.41 15.85 -8.29
N PRO A 40 5.01 15.74 -7.09
CA PRO A 40 5.56 16.88 -6.36
C PRO A 40 6.92 17.28 -6.96
N THR A 41 6.90 17.93 -8.12
CA THR A 41 8.09 18.26 -8.91
C THR A 41 9.09 19.16 -8.20
N GLU A 42 8.64 19.95 -7.25
CA GLU A 42 9.49 20.85 -6.44
C GLU A 42 10.15 20.13 -5.27
N ASP A 43 9.71 18.91 -4.94
CA ASP A 43 10.30 18.11 -3.87
C ASP A 43 11.49 17.31 -4.40
N ILE A 44 12.70 17.80 -4.11
CA ILE A 44 13.95 17.21 -4.60
C ILE A 44 14.17 15.80 -4.03
N GLU A 45 13.73 15.53 -2.80
CA GLU A 45 13.90 14.23 -2.16
C GLU A 45 13.00 13.18 -2.84
N VAL A 46 11.74 13.53 -3.09
CA VAL A 46 10.78 12.66 -3.77
C VAL A 46 11.15 12.43 -5.23
N THR A 47 11.51 13.47 -5.96
CA THR A 47 11.94 13.35 -7.36
C THR A 47 13.29 12.62 -7.49
N GLY A 48 14.18 12.78 -6.52
CA GLY A 48 15.42 12.01 -6.42
C GLY A 48 15.17 10.52 -6.22
N LEU A 49 14.23 10.16 -5.32
CA LEU A 49 13.82 8.78 -5.13
C LEU A 49 13.16 8.20 -6.40
N PHE A 50 12.27 8.95 -7.03
CA PHE A 50 11.67 8.53 -8.32
C PHE A 50 12.75 8.23 -9.36
N SER A 51 13.76 9.07 -9.46
CA SER A 51 14.89 8.87 -10.38
C SER A 51 15.70 7.63 -10.03
N LYS A 52 15.95 7.39 -8.73
CA LYS A 52 16.66 6.18 -8.24
C LYS A 52 15.96 4.90 -8.66
N TYR A 53 14.64 4.83 -8.53
CA TYR A 53 13.84 3.65 -8.84
C TYR A 53 13.20 3.67 -10.24
N HIS A 54 13.55 4.64 -11.08
CA HIS A 54 12.94 4.84 -12.40
C HIS A 54 12.91 3.57 -13.26
N GLN A 55 14.04 2.84 -13.31
CA GLN A 55 14.11 1.61 -14.10
C GLN A 55 13.22 0.50 -13.53
N HIS A 56 13.13 0.39 -12.22
CA HIS A 56 12.23 -0.57 -11.55
C HIS A 56 10.76 -0.23 -11.82
N PHE A 57 10.38 1.04 -11.84
CA PHE A 57 9.03 1.46 -12.22
C PHE A 57 8.74 1.21 -13.70
N LYS A 58 9.74 1.34 -14.56
CA LYS A 58 9.60 1.13 -16.00
C LYS A 58 9.58 -0.34 -16.40
N SER A 59 10.26 -1.18 -15.65
CA SER A 59 10.38 -2.63 -15.89
C SER A 59 10.20 -3.39 -14.57
N PRO A 60 8.98 -3.34 -13.98
CA PRO A 60 8.71 -4.02 -12.73
C PRO A 60 8.66 -5.53 -12.93
N LEU A 61 8.76 -6.25 -11.82
CA LEU A 61 8.53 -7.69 -11.79
C LEU A 61 7.05 -8.00 -12.06
N LYS A 62 6.77 -9.17 -12.56
CA LYS A 62 5.40 -9.69 -12.62
C LYS A 62 5.07 -10.34 -11.27
N LEU A 63 3.95 -9.97 -10.66
CA LEU A 63 3.60 -10.44 -9.31
C LEU A 63 3.52 -11.98 -9.23
N ALA A 64 3.00 -12.64 -10.26
CA ALA A 64 2.95 -14.11 -10.30
C ALA A 64 4.34 -14.77 -10.21
N ASP A 65 5.36 -14.15 -10.82
CA ASP A 65 6.72 -14.66 -10.77
C ASP A 65 7.31 -14.46 -9.37
N VAL A 66 7.11 -13.30 -8.75
CA VAL A 66 7.55 -13.04 -7.36
C VAL A 66 6.93 -14.06 -6.40
N LEU A 67 5.64 -14.33 -6.52
CA LEU A 67 4.94 -15.33 -5.70
C LEU A 67 5.55 -16.73 -5.82
N SER A 68 6.01 -17.10 -7.02
CA SER A 68 6.54 -18.43 -7.28
C SER A 68 8.01 -18.62 -6.95
N THR A 69 8.80 -17.52 -6.97
CA THR A 69 10.26 -17.61 -6.83
C THR A 69 10.81 -17.02 -5.55
N GLU A 70 10.16 -15.97 -5.02
CA GLU A 70 10.70 -15.16 -3.92
C GLU A 70 9.94 -15.34 -2.59
N LEU A 71 8.67 -15.76 -2.65
CA LEU A 71 7.83 -15.88 -1.47
C LEU A 71 7.77 -17.32 -0.95
N GLY A 72 8.58 -17.60 0.05
CA GLY A 72 8.60 -18.87 0.78
C GLY A 72 8.85 -18.64 2.26
N ASP A 73 9.05 -19.71 3.02
CA ASP A 73 9.30 -19.65 4.46
C ASP A 73 10.58 -18.89 4.82
N ASN A 74 11.55 -18.88 3.90
CA ASN A 74 12.86 -18.22 4.07
C ASN A 74 12.96 -16.88 3.31
N SER A 75 11.83 -16.28 2.96
CA SER A 75 11.83 -15.00 2.25
C SER A 75 12.38 -13.87 3.12
N ASP A 76 13.30 -13.06 2.56
CA ASP A 76 13.91 -11.91 3.22
C ASP A 76 13.01 -10.69 3.27
N TYR A 77 11.82 -10.73 2.64
CA TYR A 77 10.89 -9.62 2.69
C TYR A 77 10.34 -9.40 4.09
N LEU A 78 10.40 -8.16 4.57
CA LEU A 78 9.84 -7.75 5.87
C LEU A 78 8.37 -7.38 5.77
N GLY A 79 7.91 -7.02 4.58
CA GLY A 79 6.53 -6.62 4.35
C GLY A 79 6.22 -6.32 2.90
N ILE A 80 4.96 -5.98 2.68
CA ILE A 80 4.43 -5.53 1.41
C ILE A 80 3.93 -4.10 1.53
N PHE A 81 4.09 -3.33 0.47
CA PHE A 81 3.58 -1.98 0.38
C PHE A 81 2.66 -1.84 -0.84
N ILE A 82 1.42 -1.47 -0.60
CA ILE A 82 0.40 -1.26 -1.62
C ILE A 82 0.01 0.22 -1.60
N PRO A 83 0.56 1.04 -2.50
CA PRO A 83 0.23 2.45 -2.58
C PRO A 83 -1.22 2.67 -3.06
N GLY A 84 -1.71 3.89 -2.87
CA GLY A 84 -3.04 4.28 -3.32
C GLY A 84 -3.06 4.97 -4.68
N GLY A 85 -4.08 5.77 -4.85
CA GLY A 85 -4.56 6.28 -6.13
C GLY A 85 -5.78 5.47 -6.58
N HIS A 86 -6.68 6.08 -7.36
CA HIS A 86 -7.89 5.40 -7.84
C HIS A 86 -7.58 4.18 -8.74
N GLY A 87 -6.37 4.07 -9.27
CA GLY A 87 -5.91 2.88 -9.98
C GLY A 87 -5.94 1.60 -9.15
N ALA A 88 -5.80 1.71 -7.83
CA ALA A 88 -5.90 0.56 -6.92
C ALA A 88 -7.29 -0.10 -6.91
N LEU A 89 -8.33 0.62 -7.30
CA LEU A 89 -9.69 0.09 -7.43
C LEU A 89 -9.86 -0.85 -8.63
N ILE A 90 -8.88 -0.88 -9.54
CA ILE A 90 -8.95 -1.61 -10.81
C ILE A 90 -7.97 -2.79 -10.78
N GLY A 91 -8.51 -3.99 -10.88
CA GLY A 91 -7.72 -5.22 -10.96
C GLY A 91 -7.29 -5.80 -9.63
N LEU A 92 -6.78 -4.99 -8.69
CA LEU A 92 -6.31 -5.49 -7.39
C LEU A 92 -7.40 -6.23 -6.59
N PRO A 93 -8.65 -5.70 -6.47
CA PRO A 93 -9.71 -6.36 -5.71
C PRO A 93 -10.11 -7.75 -6.21
N ALA A 94 -9.84 -8.06 -7.47
CA ALA A 94 -10.22 -9.34 -8.08
C ALA A 94 -9.01 -10.23 -8.43
N SER A 95 -7.79 -9.85 -8.01
CA SER A 95 -6.58 -10.59 -8.35
C SER A 95 -6.31 -11.73 -7.38
N ILE A 96 -6.16 -12.93 -7.92
CA ILE A 96 -5.73 -14.11 -7.16
C ILE A 96 -4.28 -13.96 -6.67
N GLU A 97 -3.43 -13.27 -7.42
CA GLU A 97 -2.04 -13.03 -7.04
C GLU A 97 -1.98 -12.08 -5.82
N VAL A 98 -2.81 -11.04 -5.79
CA VAL A 98 -2.90 -10.13 -4.64
C VAL A 98 -3.44 -10.88 -3.42
N LYS A 99 -4.46 -11.71 -3.59
CA LYS A 99 -4.96 -12.59 -2.52
C LYS A 99 -3.84 -13.45 -1.95
N ASN A 100 -3.11 -14.17 -2.79
CA ASN A 100 -2.03 -15.06 -2.36
C ASN A 100 -0.91 -14.28 -1.65
N LEU A 101 -0.59 -13.07 -2.13
CA LEU A 101 0.39 -12.18 -1.48
C LEU A 101 -0.05 -11.78 -0.07
N LEU A 102 -1.31 -11.39 0.10
CA LEU A 102 -1.86 -10.99 1.40
C LEU A 102 -1.94 -12.17 2.37
N GLU A 103 -2.39 -13.33 1.91
CA GLU A 103 -2.43 -14.55 2.70
C GLU A 103 -1.03 -14.97 3.14
N TRP A 104 -0.03 -14.90 2.25
CA TRP A 104 1.37 -15.14 2.59
C TRP A 104 1.86 -14.15 3.66
N ALA A 105 1.61 -12.86 3.49
CA ALA A 105 2.07 -11.85 4.44
C ALA A 105 1.51 -12.07 5.85
N ILE A 106 0.24 -12.43 5.96
CA ILE A 106 -0.39 -12.75 7.25
C ILE A 106 0.18 -14.06 7.82
N ALA A 107 0.31 -15.11 7.01
CA ALA A 107 0.81 -16.41 7.45
C ALA A 107 2.27 -16.35 7.98
N HIS A 108 3.08 -15.46 7.41
CA HIS A 108 4.50 -15.29 7.77
C HIS A 108 4.75 -14.08 8.66
N ASP A 109 3.70 -13.52 9.27
CA ASP A 109 3.80 -12.37 10.18
C ASP A 109 4.57 -11.18 9.60
N LYS A 110 4.31 -10.87 8.30
CA LYS A 110 4.94 -9.76 7.58
C LYS A 110 4.12 -8.48 7.70
N PHE A 111 4.79 -7.33 7.55
CA PHE A 111 4.09 -6.05 7.54
C PHE A 111 3.25 -5.87 6.26
N ILE A 112 2.07 -5.28 6.43
CA ILE A 112 1.22 -4.83 5.33
C ILE A 112 1.05 -3.32 5.48
N ILE A 113 1.54 -2.56 4.50
CA ILE A 113 1.53 -1.11 4.49
C ILE A 113 0.67 -0.66 3.32
N SER A 114 -0.31 0.20 3.56
CA SER A 114 -1.19 0.71 2.50
C SER A 114 -1.81 2.05 2.88
N LEU A 115 -2.29 2.81 1.91
CA LEU A 115 -2.97 4.08 2.18
C LEU A 115 -3.99 4.44 1.10
N CYS A 116 -4.88 5.36 1.45
CA CYS A 116 -5.89 5.93 0.56
C CYS A 116 -6.79 4.83 -0.03
N HIS A 117 -6.72 4.59 -1.36
CA HIS A 117 -7.44 3.51 -2.02
C HIS A 117 -6.63 2.20 -2.11
N GLY A 118 -5.38 2.18 -1.69
CA GLY A 118 -4.55 0.97 -1.65
C GLY A 118 -5.20 -0.22 -0.93
N PRO A 119 -5.92 -0.02 0.20
CA PRO A 119 -6.67 -1.07 0.88
C PRO A 119 -7.73 -1.79 0.03
N ALA A 120 -8.08 -1.28 -1.16
CA ALA A 120 -8.94 -2.02 -2.10
C ALA A 120 -8.35 -3.39 -2.47
N ALA A 121 -7.03 -3.54 -2.42
CA ALA A 121 -6.36 -4.83 -2.60
C ALA A 121 -6.84 -5.90 -1.60
N PHE A 122 -7.23 -5.51 -0.40
CA PHE A 122 -7.70 -6.43 0.64
C PHE A 122 -9.02 -7.13 0.26
N LEU A 123 -9.80 -6.52 -0.64
CA LEU A 123 -11.03 -7.12 -1.17
C LEU A 123 -10.77 -8.36 -2.05
N SER A 124 -9.53 -8.60 -2.47
CA SER A 124 -9.15 -9.83 -3.18
C SER A 124 -9.28 -11.08 -2.29
N VAL A 125 -9.26 -10.89 -0.97
CA VAL A 125 -9.43 -11.97 0.00
C VAL A 125 -10.92 -12.12 0.32
N GLU A 126 -11.54 -13.15 -0.21
CA GLU A 126 -12.96 -13.43 0.00
C GLU A 126 -13.30 -13.92 1.42
N ARG A 127 -12.27 -14.29 2.20
CA ARG A 127 -12.42 -14.79 3.58
C ARG A 127 -12.56 -13.63 4.55
N SER A 128 -13.76 -13.46 5.07
CA SER A 128 -14.05 -12.42 6.08
C SER A 128 -13.33 -12.61 7.41
N ASP A 129 -12.79 -13.79 7.69
CA ASP A 129 -12.08 -14.10 8.94
C ASP A 129 -10.62 -13.62 8.96
N LEU A 130 -9.97 -13.49 7.77
CA LEU A 130 -8.56 -13.10 7.70
C LEU A 130 -8.30 -11.70 8.29
N PHE A 131 -9.20 -10.76 8.00
CA PHE A 131 -9.09 -9.37 8.42
C PHE A 131 -10.10 -8.96 9.49
N ALA A 132 -10.82 -9.91 10.07
CA ALA A 132 -11.84 -9.62 11.07
C ALA A 132 -11.26 -8.85 12.27
N GLY A 133 -11.83 -7.68 12.55
CA GLY A 133 -11.44 -6.81 13.66
C GLY A 133 -10.12 -6.06 13.45
N TYR A 134 -9.55 -6.06 12.25
CA TYR A 134 -8.43 -5.16 11.95
C TYR A 134 -8.92 -3.73 11.82
N LYS A 135 -8.18 -2.81 12.44
CA LYS A 135 -8.40 -1.37 12.34
C LYS A 135 -7.52 -0.77 11.26
N ILE A 136 -8.12 0.03 10.38
CA ILE A 136 -7.41 0.69 9.27
C ILE A 136 -7.87 2.12 9.07
N CYS A 137 -6.99 2.94 8.50
CA CYS A 137 -7.35 4.15 7.77
C CYS A 137 -7.52 3.83 6.29
N ALA A 138 -8.49 4.46 5.64
CA ALA A 138 -8.74 4.34 4.21
C ALA A 138 -9.40 5.62 3.67
N PHE A 139 -9.38 5.84 2.37
CA PHE A 139 -10.03 6.99 1.76
C PHE A 139 -11.55 6.91 1.95
N PRO A 140 -12.22 7.97 2.44
CA PRO A 140 -13.64 7.92 2.76
C PRO A 140 -14.53 7.88 1.52
N ASP A 141 -15.55 7.02 1.53
CA ASP A 141 -16.57 6.94 0.47
C ASP A 141 -17.33 8.25 0.27
N THR A 142 -17.50 9.03 1.32
CA THR A 142 -18.19 10.34 1.28
C THR A 142 -17.41 11.36 0.46
N LEU A 143 -16.08 11.28 0.44
CA LEU A 143 -15.25 12.14 -0.38
C LEU A 143 -15.16 11.63 -1.81
N ASP A 144 -15.11 10.32 -2.02
CA ASP A 144 -15.20 9.74 -3.36
C ASP A 144 -16.49 10.15 -4.08
N ALA A 145 -17.58 10.22 -3.38
CA ALA A 145 -18.86 10.69 -3.93
C ALA A 145 -18.83 12.14 -4.43
N GLN A 146 -17.90 12.97 -3.93
CA GLN A 146 -17.73 14.37 -4.32
C GLN A 146 -16.72 14.57 -5.46
N THR A 147 -15.88 13.58 -5.76
CA THR A 147 -14.80 13.72 -6.74
C THR A 147 -15.25 14.05 -8.16
N PRO A 148 -16.41 13.59 -8.68
CA PRO A 148 -16.91 14.03 -9.97
C PRO A 148 -17.31 15.51 -10.01
N GLU A 149 -17.83 16.04 -8.90
CA GLU A 149 -18.30 17.44 -8.82
C GLU A 149 -17.16 18.44 -8.90
N ILE A 150 -15.98 18.04 -8.42
CA ILE A 150 -14.76 18.86 -8.48
C ILE A 150 -13.91 18.57 -9.72
N GLY A 151 -14.41 17.74 -10.64
CA GLY A 151 -13.74 17.43 -11.91
C GLY A 151 -12.56 16.45 -11.78
N TYR A 152 -12.37 15.81 -10.63
CA TYR A 152 -11.30 14.84 -10.42
C TYR A 152 -11.61 13.49 -11.07
N MET A 153 -12.84 13.00 -10.96
CA MET A 153 -13.30 11.77 -11.58
C MET A 153 -14.30 12.07 -12.69
N PRO A 154 -14.33 11.26 -13.77
CA PRO A 154 -15.27 11.47 -14.88
C PRO A 154 -16.72 11.12 -14.54
N GLY A 155 -16.96 10.48 -13.42
CA GLY A 155 -18.27 10.05 -12.94
C GLY A 155 -18.18 9.37 -11.57
N HIS A 156 -19.34 9.06 -11.01
CA HIS A 156 -19.42 8.40 -9.71
C HIS A 156 -18.93 6.95 -9.79
N LEU A 157 -18.32 6.47 -8.70
CA LEU A 157 -18.00 5.06 -8.53
C LEU A 157 -19.29 4.25 -8.42
N THR A 158 -19.32 3.07 -9.02
CA THR A 158 -20.48 2.17 -9.04
C THR A 158 -20.61 1.36 -7.75
N TRP A 159 -19.62 1.41 -6.89
CA TRP A 159 -19.55 0.70 -5.61
C TRP A 159 -18.82 1.54 -4.57
N LYS A 160 -19.09 1.24 -3.30
CA LYS A 160 -18.49 1.95 -2.18
C LYS A 160 -17.37 1.13 -1.57
N PHE A 161 -16.19 1.61 -1.73
CA PHE A 161 -14.94 0.99 -1.33
C PHE A 161 -14.87 0.74 0.19
N GLY A 162 -15.17 1.75 1.01
CA GLY A 162 -15.13 1.63 2.46
C GLY A 162 -16.22 0.70 3.00
N GLU A 163 -17.42 0.71 2.42
CA GLU A 163 -18.48 -0.24 2.81
C GLU A 163 -18.09 -1.69 2.52
N GLN A 164 -17.42 -1.95 1.40
CA GLN A 164 -16.94 -3.29 1.09
C GLN A 164 -15.81 -3.74 2.03
N LEU A 165 -14.88 -2.86 2.40
CA LEU A 165 -13.88 -3.18 3.41
C LEU A 165 -14.50 -3.55 4.75
N LYS A 166 -15.51 -2.81 5.18
CA LYS A 166 -16.27 -3.15 6.40
C LYS A 166 -16.95 -4.51 6.29
N SER A 167 -17.49 -4.86 5.11
CA SER A 167 -18.18 -6.13 4.91
C SER A 167 -17.28 -7.35 5.04
N ILE A 168 -15.97 -7.22 4.82
CA ILE A 168 -14.97 -8.28 5.03
C ILE A 168 -14.29 -8.21 6.41
N GLY A 169 -14.81 -7.38 7.32
CA GLY A 169 -14.44 -7.38 8.73
C GLY A 169 -13.53 -6.26 9.21
N PHE A 170 -13.15 -5.30 8.35
CA PHE A 170 -12.37 -4.15 8.80
C PHE A 170 -13.19 -3.14 9.60
N GLU A 171 -12.53 -2.51 10.57
CA GLU A 171 -12.97 -1.30 11.25
C GLU A 171 -12.20 -0.11 10.67
N ILE A 172 -12.89 0.77 9.91
CA ILE A 172 -12.29 2.00 9.39
C ILE A 172 -12.39 3.08 10.47
N VAL A 173 -11.23 3.59 10.92
CA VAL A 173 -11.15 4.47 12.09
C VAL A 173 -11.22 5.97 11.74
N ASN A 174 -11.11 6.34 10.47
CA ASN A 174 -11.27 7.72 10.02
C ASN A 174 -12.59 7.93 9.28
N THR A 175 -13.11 9.16 9.33
CA THR A 175 -14.33 9.59 8.64
C THR A 175 -14.07 10.61 7.53
N ASP A 176 -12.91 11.26 7.59
CA ASP A 176 -12.43 12.26 6.65
C ASP A 176 -10.93 12.04 6.34
N ILE A 177 -10.32 12.95 5.58
CA ILE A 177 -8.88 12.96 5.32
C ILE A 177 -8.22 14.07 6.15
N SER A 178 -7.26 13.66 6.97
CA SER A 178 -6.49 14.57 7.83
C SER A 178 -4.99 14.25 7.86
N GLY A 179 -4.57 13.25 7.09
CA GLY A 179 -3.24 12.67 7.19
C GLY A 179 -3.14 11.64 8.32
N ALA A 180 -4.27 11.08 8.76
CA ALA A 180 -4.32 10.09 9.82
C ALA A 180 -3.67 8.77 9.39
N THR A 181 -2.96 8.16 10.34
CA THR A 181 -2.38 6.83 10.20
C THR A 181 -2.92 5.90 11.28
N CYS A 182 -3.00 4.62 10.97
CA CYS A 182 -3.39 3.57 11.91
C CYS A 182 -2.37 2.44 11.85
N GLN A 183 -1.97 1.94 13.01
CA GLN A 183 -1.24 0.69 13.13
C GLN A 183 -2.06 -0.27 13.98
N ASP A 184 -2.40 -1.40 13.39
CA ASP A 184 -3.00 -2.51 14.11
C ASP A 184 -2.21 -3.79 13.79
N ARG A 185 -1.57 -4.35 14.82
CA ARG A 185 -0.62 -5.46 14.62
C ARG A 185 0.50 -5.06 13.63
N LYS A 186 0.72 -5.84 12.56
CA LYS A 186 1.66 -5.53 11.49
C LYS A 186 1.00 -4.86 10.27
N MET A 187 -0.23 -4.40 10.39
CA MET A 187 -0.91 -3.62 9.36
C MET A 187 -0.80 -2.12 9.67
N LEU A 188 -0.22 -1.37 8.75
CA LEU A 188 -0.01 0.08 8.84
C LEU A 188 -0.73 0.75 7.68
N THR A 189 -1.65 1.67 7.98
CA THR A 189 -2.47 2.31 6.96
C THR A 189 -2.54 3.82 7.13
N GLY A 190 -2.82 4.53 6.03
CA GLY A 190 -3.05 5.96 5.99
C GLY A 190 -4.33 6.31 5.24
N ASP A 191 -4.92 7.47 5.56
CA ASP A 191 -6.22 7.86 5.03
C ASP A 191 -6.19 8.43 3.60
N SER A 192 -5.06 9.02 3.18
CA SER A 192 -5.00 9.82 1.96
C SER A 192 -3.54 10.16 1.57
N PRO A 193 -3.30 10.90 0.48
CA PRO A 193 -1.98 11.46 0.17
C PRO A 193 -1.37 12.27 1.32
N LEU A 194 -2.21 12.92 2.15
CA LEU A 194 -1.77 13.69 3.31
C LEU A 194 -1.07 12.81 4.36
N ALA A 195 -1.39 11.53 4.41
CA ALA A 195 -0.77 10.56 5.32
C ALA A 195 0.58 10.03 4.84
N GLY A 196 0.96 10.27 3.58
CA GLY A 196 2.14 9.64 2.97
C GLY A 196 3.43 9.81 3.77
N ASN A 197 3.70 11.02 4.26
CA ASN A 197 4.88 11.31 5.07
C ASN A 197 4.83 10.60 6.44
N ALA A 198 3.73 10.73 7.16
CA ALA A 198 3.56 10.13 8.49
C ALA A 198 3.56 8.60 8.43
N LEU A 199 2.92 8.01 7.42
CA LEU A 199 2.92 6.57 7.21
C LEU A 199 4.32 6.04 6.90
N GLY A 200 5.08 6.75 6.07
CA GLY A 200 6.46 6.37 5.77
C GLY A 200 7.36 6.35 7.00
N GLN A 201 7.24 7.37 7.86
CA GLN A 201 7.97 7.42 9.13
C GLN A 201 7.54 6.31 10.08
N LEU A 202 6.23 6.06 10.20
CA LEU A 202 5.68 4.98 11.02
C LEU A 202 6.19 3.61 10.56
N ALA A 203 6.15 3.36 9.25
CA ALA A 203 6.61 2.13 8.65
C ALA A 203 8.12 1.91 8.87
N ALA A 204 8.93 2.91 8.61
CA ALA A 204 10.38 2.84 8.83
C ALA A 204 10.71 2.49 10.29
N LYS A 205 10.05 3.15 11.25
CA LYS A 205 10.21 2.85 12.68
C LYS A 205 9.80 1.43 13.04
N ALA A 206 8.66 0.97 12.52
CA ALA A 206 8.13 -0.36 12.80
C ALA A 206 9.06 -1.46 12.26
N LEU A 207 9.50 -1.33 11.01
CA LEU A 207 10.40 -2.29 10.38
C LEU A 207 11.78 -2.32 11.05
N LEU A 208 12.37 -1.17 11.39
CA LEU A 208 13.64 -1.11 12.14
C LEU A 208 13.52 -1.78 13.51
N SER A 209 12.39 -1.60 14.18
CA SER A 209 12.13 -2.26 15.47
C SER A 209 12.09 -3.78 15.32
N GLU A 210 11.48 -4.28 14.23
CA GLU A 210 11.41 -5.72 13.97
C GLU A 210 12.79 -6.32 13.69
N VAL A 211 13.55 -5.73 12.79
CA VAL A 211 14.95 -6.14 12.50
C VAL A 211 15.78 -6.17 13.78
N SER A 212 15.61 -5.15 14.64
CA SER A 212 16.33 -5.10 15.92
C SER A 212 15.95 -6.21 16.89
N LYS A 213 14.70 -6.71 16.84
CA LYS A 213 14.26 -7.87 17.64
C LYS A 213 14.85 -9.17 17.09
N GLU A 214 14.80 -9.38 15.77
CA GLU A 214 15.34 -10.55 15.11
C GLU A 214 16.83 -10.72 15.39
N LEU A 215 17.62 -9.63 15.25
CA LEU A 215 19.05 -9.64 15.57
C LEU A 215 19.34 -10.02 17.03
N ARG A 216 18.50 -9.58 17.96
CA ARG A 216 18.65 -9.94 19.39
C ARG A 216 18.32 -11.40 19.68
N HIS A 217 17.45 -12.02 18.89
CA HIS A 217 17.11 -13.44 19.03
C HIS A 217 18.16 -14.34 18.35
N ALA A 218 18.73 -13.91 17.22
CA ALA A 218 19.80 -14.64 16.53
C ALA A 218 21.16 -14.65 17.27
N GLY A 219 21.37 -13.69 18.17
CA GLY A 219 22.60 -13.57 18.98
C GLY A 219 22.58 -14.30 20.32
N LYS A 220 21.51 -15.07 20.61
CA LYS A 220 21.38 -15.93 21.78
C LYS A 220 21.51 -17.39 21.40
#